data_90cbc30811fbdc8b46a20cbd2a20e353
#
_entry.id   90cbc30811fbdc8b46a20cbd2a20e353
#
_cell.length_a   1.000
_cell.length_b   1.000
_cell.length_c   1.000
_cell.angle_alpha   90.00
_cell.angle_beta   90.00
_cell.angle_gamma   90.00
#
_symmetry.space_group_name_H-M   'P 1'
#
loop_
_entity.id
_entity.type
_entity.pdbx_description
1 polymer ?
#
loop_
_entity_poly.entity_id
_entity_poly.type
_entity_poly.pdbx_seq_one_letter_code
_entity_poly.pdbx_strand_id
1 'polypeptide(L)'
;MPNRASALFERARDCPQKAAILFEDVPVTFGDLAQQVLAMAGALRSLGVECGMHVGILLPGSPDFVIVEQALFVLGAPLTPVNVLYRAAEIAHAVSSCELDLLITTQALAATLDGTALPNNCAVLLLDSAKDDGRGRSIVSALHSSSPVEQLQEIADDATAILLLTSATTGKAKGVMLSLANLAANYDRTPGWLKIGSGDTILCALPLYNTFGLNQCINAMLVTGATMVLLPRFDAGQCISAIASHRCTFLPAVPTMLQKIFDHPEATRANLSSLSRIMTGGAPVPSALLKRILAAAPNVEVLTGYGLTEATALVTLTAVRLGADGELFRGNTIGQVLDGMRLAIVGDDGTNRKAGETGEIVVAGPNLMAGYYKAPADTAAALREGWLYTGDIGFIDGDGYAYIVDRKKDVIIRGGQNIYPVDIEEVLYQVDGVAEAAVVAGRDEILGEVPIAFVAASPGRILDSEMLLGHCREHLARYKVPASLNILPELPKGPTGKILRRALRDRLEHAD
;
A
#
# COMPACT_ATOMS: atom_id res chain seq x y z
N MET A 1 19.84 -6.41 -15.55
CA MET A 1 18.95 -7.35 -14.80
C MET A 1 18.00 -8.04 -15.78
N PRO A 2 17.45 -9.23 -15.46
CA PRO A 2 16.42 -9.82 -16.31
C PRO A 2 15.16 -8.92 -16.34
N ASN A 3 14.40 -8.99 -17.44
CA ASN A 3 13.10 -8.34 -17.56
C ASN A 3 12.18 -8.81 -16.42
N ARG A 4 11.31 -7.93 -15.89
CA ARG A 4 10.42 -8.26 -14.75
C ARG A 4 9.49 -9.45 -15.02
N ALA A 5 9.05 -9.63 -16.27
CA ALA A 5 8.23 -10.78 -16.66
C ALA A 5 8.98 -12.12 -16.65
N SER A 6 10.32 -12.13 -16.57
CA SER A 6 11.13 -13.37 -16.62
C SER A 6 10.72 -14.36 -15.54
N ALA A 7 10.38 -13.90 -14.33
CA ALA A 7 9.93 -14.76 -13.24
C ALA A 7 8.67 -15.58 -13.59
N LEU A 8 7.70 -14.99 -14.32
CA LEU A 8 6.53 -15.68 -14.81
C LEU A 8 6.91 -16.81 -15.77
N PHE A 9 7.80 -16.53 -16.74
CA PHE A 9 8.19 -17.53 -17.75
C PHE A 9 9.04 -18.66 -17.17
N GLU A 10 9.84 -18.39 -16.13
CA GLU A 10 10.50 -19.42 -15.35
C GLU A 10 9.48 -20.34 -14.68
N ARG A 11 8.45 -19.78 -14.00
CA ARG A 11 7.38 -20.58 -13.36
C ARG A 11 6.56 -21.35 -14.39
N ALA A 12 6.23 -20.73 -15.54
CA ALA A 12 5.50 -21.40 -16.62
C ALA A 12 6.27 -22.59 -17.19
N ARG A 13 7.60 -22.54 -17.23
CA ARG A 13 8.45 -23.66 -17.61
C ARG A 13 8.52 -24.74 -16.52
N ASP A 14 8.73 -24.34 -15.27
CA ASP A 14 9.02 -25.24 -14.16
C ASP A 14 7.75 -25.94 -13.61
N CYS A 15 6.61 -25.23 -13.59
CA CYS A 15 5.34 -25.75 -13.07
C CYS A 15 4.11 -25.24 -13.87
N PRO A 16 4.02 -25.56 -15.19
CA PRO A 16 3.02 -24.96 -16.08
C PRO A 16 1.57 -25.23 -15.67
N GLN A 17 1.30 -26.38 -15.05
CA GLN A 17 -0.06 -26.79 -14.65
C GLN A 17 -0.47 -26.31 -13.26
N LYS A 18 0.45 -25.70 -12.52
CA LYS A 18 0.14 -25.17 -11.20
C LYS A 18 -0.69 -23.90 -11.31
N ALA A 19 -1.74 -23.79 -10.48
CA ALA A 19 -2.51 -22.56 -10.38
C ALA A 19 -1.62 -21.40 -9.89
N ALA A 20 -1.49 -20.36 -10.70
CA ALA A 20 -0.91 -19.09 -10.34
C ALA A 20 -1.95 -18.24 -9.63
N ILE A 21 -3.14 -18.10 -10.22
CA ILE A 21 -4.23 -17.28 -9.71
C ILE A 21 -5.47 -18.15 -9.55
N LEU A 22 -6.17 -18.00 -8.42
CA LEU A 22 -7.54 -18.45 -8.23
C LEU A 22 -8.43 -17.19 -8.13
N PHE A 23 -9.34 -17.04 -9.08
CA PHE A 23 -10.25 -15.90 -9.16
C PHE A 23 -11.67 -16.41 -9.37
N GLU A 24 -12.58 -16.09 -8.45
CA GLU A 24 -13.96 -16.61 -8.47
C GLU A 24 -14.00 -18.14 -8.63
N ASP A 25 -13.13 -18.85 -7.90
CA ASP A 25 -12.93 -20.31 -7.92
C ASP A 25 -12.39 -20.87 -9.25
N VAL A 26 -12.09 -20.02 -10.24
CA VAL A 26 -11.51 -20.42 -11.51
C VAL A 26 -9.99 -20.30 -11.46
N PRO A 27 -9.26 -21.41 -11.70
CA PRO A 27 -7.81 -21.37 -11.74
C PRO A 27 -7.28 -20.84 -13.09
N VAL A 28 -6.29 -19.95 -13.01
CA VAL A 28 -5.40 -19.61 -14.13
C VAL A 28 -4.04 -20.21 -13.80
N THR A 29 -3.56 -21.15 -14.60
CA THR A 29 -2.25 -21.78 -14.38
C THR A 29 -1.10 -20.87 -14.78
N PHE A 30 0.12 -21.15 -14.31
CA PHE A 30 1.30 -20.40 -14.77
C PHE A 30 1.51 -20.51 -16.27
N GLY A 31 1.22 -21.67 -16.87
CA GLY A 31 1.27 -21.88 -18.31
C GLY A 31 0.26 -21.02 -19.07
N ASP A 32 -1.01 -21.02 -18.60
CA ASP A 32 -2.07 -20.21 -19.21
C ASP A 32 -1.77 -18.71 -19.05
N LEU A 33 -1.34 -18.30 -17.87
CA LEU A 33 -0.99 -16.89 -17.58
C LEU A 33 0.12 -16.42 -18.53
N ALA A 34 1.18 -17.21 -18.71
CA ALA A 34 2.28 -16.86 -19.60
C ALA A 34 1.82 -16.72 -21.06
N GLN A 35 0.95 -17.64 -21.55
CA GLN A 35 0.38 -17.55 -22.90
C GLN A 35 -0.47 -16.30 -23.07
N GLN A 36 -1.35 -16.00 -22.11
CA GLN A 36 -2.20 -14.81 -22.13
C GLN A 36 -1.38 -13.52 -22.10
N VAL A 37 -0.29 -13.49 -21.33
CA VAL A 37 0.63 -12.35 -21.28
C VAL A 37 1.31 -12.10 -22.62
N LEU A 38 1.82 -13.15 -23.29
CA LEU A 38 2.45 -13.00 -24.61
C LEU A 38 1.44 -12.57 -25.69
N ALA A 39 0.22 -13.10 -25.64
CA ALA A 39 -0.86 -12.67 -26.54
C ALA A 39 -1.24 -11.19 -26.29
N MET A 40 -1.40 -10.80 -25.04
CA MET A 40 -1.69 -9.41 -24.66
C MET A 40 -0.57 -8.47 -25.12
N ALA A 41 0.70 -8.84 -24.91
CA ALA A 41 1.84 -8.06 -25.37
C ALA A 41 1.82 -7.89 -26.90
N GLY A 42 1.48 -8.95 -27.65
CA GLY A 42 1.31 -8.89 -29.10
C GLY A 42 0.19 -7.94 -29.53
N ALA A 43 -0.95 -8.01 -28.86
CA ALA A 43 -2.07 -7.11 -29.09
C ALA A 43 -1.72 -5.64 -28.80
N LEU A 44 -1.12 -5.38 -27.64
CA LEU A 44 -0.69 -4.03 -27.25
C LEU A 44 0.33 -3.45 -28.23
N ARG A 45 1.30 -4.25 -28.65
CA ARG A 45 2.28 -3.85 -29.70
C ARG A 45 1.61 -3.51 -31.02
N SER A 46 0.63 -4.31 -31.44
CA SER A 46 -0.13 -4.03 -32.69
C SER A 46 -0.99 -2.75 -32.59
N LEU A 47 -1.36 -2.35 -31.39
CA LEU A 47 -2.07 -1.11 -31.09
C LEU A 47 -1.14 0.10 -30.92
N GLY A 48 0.18 -0.11 -31.05
CA GLY A 48 1.19 0.95 -31.01
C GLY A 48 1.89 1.15 -29.66
N VAL A 49 1.78 0.18 -28.73
CA VAL A 49 2.57 0.22 -27.49
C VAL A 49 4.02 -0.15 -27.79
N GLU A 50 4.93 0.76 -27.48
CA GLU A 50 6.37 0.63 -27.70
C GLU A 50 7.14 0.71 -26.39
N CYS A 51 8.40 0.28 -26.40
CA CYS A 51 9.31 0.38 -25.27
C CYS A 51 9.47 1.86 -24.85
N GLY A 52 9.33 2.11 -23.55
CA GLY A 52 9.45 3.44 -22.95
C GLY A 52 8.16 4.29 -22.97
N MET A 53 7.09 3.86 -23.64
CA MET A 53 5.78 4.52 -23.55
C MET A 53 5.17 4.36 -22.16
N HIS A 54 4.68 5.44 -21.57
CA HIS A 54 4.03 5.42 -20.26
C HIS A 54 2.58 4.97 -20.37
N VAL A 55 2.26 3.83 -19.76
CA VAL A 55 0.93 3.21 -19.86
C VAL A 55 0.25 3.16 -18.51
N GLY A 56 -0.92 3.78 -18.42
CA GLY A 56 -1.80 3.71 -17.25
C GLY A 56 -2.61 2.40 -17.24
N ILE A 57 -2.76 1.79 -16.07
CA ILE A 57 -3.64 0.63 -15.83
C ILE A 57 -4.75 1.06 -14.89
N LEU A 58 -5.96 1.27 -15.39
CA LEU A 58 -7.17 1.55 -14.62
C LEU A 58 -8.09 0.33 -14.66
N LEU A 59 -7.72 -0.72 -13.93
CA LEU A 59 -8.42 -1.99 -13.89
C LEU A 59 -8.72 -2.42 -12.44
N PRO A 60 -9.84 -3.12 -12.20
CA PRO A 60 -10.12 -3.73 -10.90
C PRO A 60 -9.12 -4.84 -10.59
N GLY A 61 -9.13 -5.34 -9.34
CA GLY A 61 -8.38 -6.53 -8.96
C GLY A 61 -8.91 -7.76 -9.70
N SER A 62 -8.25 -8.14 -10.78
CA SER A 62 -8.62 -9.25 -11.67
C SER A 62 -7.37 -9.90 -12.28
N PRO A 63 -7.47 -11.11 -12.84
CA PRO A 63 -6.38 -11.70 -13.62
C PRO A 63 -5.91 -10.80 -14.77
N ASP A 64 -6.82 -10.03 -15.38
CA ASP A 64 -6.50 -9.08 -16.45
C ASP A 64 -5.51 -8.01 -16.03
N PHE A 65 -5.61 -7.52 -14.77
CA PHE A 65 -4.63 -6.58 -14.23
C PHE A 65 -3.21 -7.18 -14.28
N VAL A 66 -3.07 -8.43 -13.83
CA VAL A 66 -1.78 -9.15 -13.82
C VAL A 66 -1.29 -9.39 -15.25
N ILE A 67 -2.19 -9.79 -16.16
CA ILE A 67 -1.86 -10.03 -17.57
C ILE A 67 -1.36 -8.75 -18.24
N VAL A 68 -2.05 -7.63 -18.05
CA VAL A 68 -1.66 -6.34 -18.62
C VAL A 68 -0.35 -5.84 -18.01
N GLU A 69 -0.18 -5.92 -16.67
CA GLU A 69 1.07 -5.56 -15.99
C GLU A 69 2.27 -6.32 -16.57
N GLN A 70 2.14 -7.65 -16.66
CA GLN A 70 3.23 -8.48 -17.16
C GLN A 70 3.46 -8.28 -18.68
N ALA A 71 2.43 -8.02 -19.47
CA ALA A 71 2.54 -7.70 -20.88
C ALA A 71 3.30 -6.38 -21.12
N LEU A 72 3.08 -5.37 -20.28
CA LEU A 72 3.83 -4.12 -20.33
C LEU A 72 5.31 -4.33 -19.96
N PHE A 73 5.61 -5.17 -18.97
CA PHE A 73 6.99 -5.55 -18.70
C PHE A 73 7.64 -6.30 -19.87
N VAL A 74 6.90 -7.21 -20.54
CA VAL A 74 7.38 -7.88 -21.77
C VAL A 74 7.79 -6.87 -22.82
N LEU A 75 7.01 -5.79 -22.99
CA LEU A 75 7.26 -4.74 -23.98
C LEU A 75 8.27 -3.67 -23.53
N GLY A 76 8.66 -3.66 -22.26
CA GLY A 76 9.52 -2.61 -21.70
C GLY A 76 8.83 -1.25 -21.59
N ALA A 77 7.51 -1.23 -21.46
CA ALA A 77 6.71 -0.03 -21.28
C ALA A 77 6.49 0.23 -19.78
N PRO A 78 6.95 1.40 -19.25
CA PRO A 78 6.68 1.79 -17.87
C PRO A 78 5.19 1.85 -17.59
N LEU A 79 4.76 1.22 -16.49
CA LEU A 79 3.36 1.20 -16.12
C LEU A 79 3.04 2.13 -14.96
N THR A 80 1.83 2.69 -14.95
CA THR A 80 1.26 3.47 -13.85
C THR A 80 -0.07 2.84 -13.44
N PRO A 81 -0.10 2.10 -12.32
CA PRO A 81 -1.36 1.63 -11.77
C PRO A 81 -2.19 2.82 -11.27
N VAL A 82 -3.39 2.97 -11.80
CA VAL A 82 -4.31 4.06 -11.46
C VAL A 82 -5.40 3.53 -10.54
N ASN A 83 -5.70 4.26 -9.49
CA ASN A 83 -6.72 3.88 -8.53
C ASN A 83 -8.12 3.90 -9.16
N VAL A 84 -8.81 2.75 -9.11
CA VAL A 84 -10.17 2.57 -9.66
C VAL A 84 -11.25 3.38 -8.95
N LEU A 85 -10.96 3.91 -7.77
CA LEU A 85 -11.87 4.78 -7.01
C LEU A 85 -11.73 6.26 -7.37
N TYR A 86 -10.75 6.61 -8.20
CA TYR A 86 -10.55 7.98 -8.65
C TYR A 86 -11.72 8.44 -9.52
N ARG A 87 -12.06 9.71 -9.38
CA ARG A 87 -13.00 10.40 -10.26
C ARG A 87 -12.27 10.98 -11.47
N ALA A 88 -13.01 11.41 -12.48
CA ALA A 88 -12.46 11.93 -13.74
C ALA A 88 -11.33 12.95 -13.56
N ALA A 89 -11.47 13.93 -12.66
CA ALA A 89 -10.45 14.93 -12.40
C ALA A 89 -9.16 14.34 -11.78
N GLU A 90 -9.28 13.33 -10.94
CA GLU A 90 -8.14 12.64 -10.32
C GLU A 90 -7.43 11.74 -11.33
N ILE A 91 -8.20 11.08 -12.22
CA ILE A 91 -7.64 10.29 -13.34
C ILE A 91 -6.91 11.22 -14.31
N ALA A 92 -7.52 12.35 -14.70
CA ALA A 92 -6.88 13.35 -15.56
C ALA A 92 -5.59 13.90 -14.93
N HIS A 93 -5.58 14.10 -13.60
CA HIS A 93 -4.37 14.47 -12.87
C HIS A 93 -3.29 13.37 -12.93
N ALA A 94 -3.66 12.10 -12.75
CA ALA A 94 -2.74 10.97 -12.86
C ALA A 94 -2.11 10.88 -14.26
N VAL A 95 -2.94 11.02 -15.31
CA VAL A 95 -2.51 11.08 -16.71
C VAL A 95 -1.51 12.21 -16.93
N SER A 96 -1.82 13.41 -16.44
CA SER A 96 -0.95 14.58 -16.60
C SER A 96 0.36 14.44 -15.82
N SER A 97 0.30 13.98 -14.57
CA SER A 97 1.46 13.92 -13.67
C SER A 97 2.48 12.86 -14.06
N CYS A 98 2.04 11.78 -14.71
CA CYS A 98 2.89 10.71 -15.22
C CYS A 98 3.08 10.78 -16.74
N GLU A 99 2.48 11.80 -17.41
CA GLU A 99 2.48 11.92 -18.88
C GLU A 99 2.13 10.61 -19.57
N LEU A 100 0.99 10.04 -19.20
CA LEU A 100 0.56 8.78 -19.79
C LEU A 100 0.23 8.97 -21.27
N ASP A 101 0.83 8.15 -22.12
CA ASP A 101 0.54 8.08 -23.54
C ASP A 101 -0.77 7.32 -23.80
N LEU A 102 -1.07 6.37 -22.90
CA LEU A 102 -2.14 5.41 -23.06
C LEU A 102 -2.73 5.02 -21.70
N LEU A 103 -4.05 4.81 -21.66
CA LEU A 103 -4.78 4.30 -20.51
C LEU A 103 -5.52 3.02 -20.89
N ILE A 104 -5.18 1.89 -20.25
CA ILE A 104 -5.89 0.62 -20.40
C ILE A 104 -6.95 0.53 -19.32
N THR A 105 -8.20 0.27 -19.73
CA THR A 105 -9.34 0.27 -18.80
C THR A 105 -10.48 -0.64 -19.30
N THR A 106 -11.57 -0.72 -18.54
CA THR A 106 -12.83 -1.36 -18.93
C THR A 106 -13.85 -0.33 -19.41
N GLN A 107 -14.88 -0.76 -20.16
CA GLN A 107 -15.97 0.11 -20.58
C GLN A 107 -16.66 0.80 -19.36
N ALA A 108 -16.84 0.03 -18.28
CA ALA A 108 -17.49 0.55 -17.07
C ALA A 108 -16.67 1.67 -16.42
N LEU A 109 -15.35 1.52 -16.34
CA LEU A 109 -14.48 2.55 -15.76
C LEU A 109 -14.25 3.71 -16.74
N ALA A 110 -14.18 3.45 -18.05
CA ALA A 110 -14.11 4.49 -19.06
C ALA A 110 -15.33 5.43 -19.02
N ALA A 111 -16.50 4.92 -18.65
CA ALA A 111 -17.70 5.76 -18.48
C ALA A 111 -17.54 6.83 -17.38
N THR A 112 -16.65 6.63 -16.43
CA THR A 112 -16.34 7.67 -15.41
C THR A 112 -15.61 8.88 -15.99
N LEU A 113 -15.07 8.74 -17.22
CA LEU A 113 -14.35 9.79 -17.95
C LEU A 113 -15.25 10.57 -18.92
N ASP A 114 -16.53 10.18 -19.04
CA ASP A 114 -17.45 10.81 -20.00
C ASP A 114 -17.51 12.34 -19.79
N GLY A 115 -17.28 13.10 -20.85
CA GLY A 115 -17.19 14.55 -20.83
C GLY A 115 -15.85 15.13 -20.32
N THR A 116 -14.88 14.28 -19.95
CA THR A 116 -13.56 14.73 -19.52
C THR A 116 -12.52 14.39 -20.60
N ALA A 117 -11.91 15.40 -21.20
CA ALA A 117 -10.78 15.21 -22.09
C ALA A 117 -9.53 14.82 -21.27
N LEU A 118 -8.91 13.69 -21.59
CA LEU A 118 -7.64 13.31 -20.97
C LEU A 118 -6.50 14.22 -21.49
N PRO A 119 -5.59 14.65 -20.60
CA PRO A 119 -4.41 15.42 -21.00
C PRO A 119 -3.51 14.64 -21.97
N ASN A 120 -2.60 15.36 -22.64
CA ASN A 120 -1.54 14.81 -23.48
C ASN A 120 -2.03 13.94 -24.67
N ASN A 121 -3.28 14.09 -25.10
CA ASN A 121 -3.91 13.20 -26.08
C ASN A 121 -3.82 11.70 -25.68
N CYS A 122 -3.81 11.41 -24.38
CA CYS A 122 -3.75 10.04 -23.86
C CYS A 122 -4.83 9.19 -24.50
N ALA A 123 -4.43 8.16 -25.24
CA ALA A 123 -5.36 7.25 -25.88
C ALA A 123 -5.97 6.30 -24.85
N VAL A 124 -7.20 5.84 -25.08
CA VAL A 124 -7.87 4.86 -24.22
C VAL A 124 -7.98 3.53 -24.96
N LEU A 125 -7.57 2.44 -24.30
CA LEU A 125 -7.79 1.07 -24.76
C LEU A 125 -8.77 0.37 -23.84
N LEU A 126 -9.78 -0.27 -24.45
CA LEU A 126 -10.85 -1.00 -23.75
C LEU A 126 -10.58 -2.50 -23.79
N LEU A 127 -10.45 -3.07 -22.58
CA LEU A 127 -10.12 -4.49 -22.44
C LEU A 127 -11.30 -5.42 -22.67
N ASP A 128 -12.51 -4.97 -22.36
CA ASP A 128 -13.76 -5.76 -22.37
C ASP A 128 -14.73 -5.35 -23.49
N SER A 129 -14.31 -4.48 -24.41
CA SER A 129 -15.13 -4.08 -25.55
C SER A 129 -14.80 -4.91 -26.79
N ALA A 130 -15.81 -5.46 -27.45
CA ALA A 130 -15.64 -6.20 -28.70
C ALA A 130 -15.33 -5.28 -29.91
N LYS A 131 -15.57 -3.99 -29.80
CA LYS A 131 -15.41 -3.00 -30.87
C LYS A 131 -14.86 -1.69 -30.31
N ASP A 132 -14.22 -0.92 -31.17
CA ASP A 132 -13.94 0.48 -30.91
C ASP A 132 -15.28 1.21 -30.64
N ASP A 133 -15.28 2.06 -29.64
CA ASP A 133 -16.42 2.92 -29.32
C ASP A 133 -15.94 4.38 -29.13
N GLY A 134 -16.88 5.29 -28.88
CA GLY A 134 -16.54 6.71 -28.69
C GLY A 134 -15.64 7.00 -27.48
N ARG A 135 -15.39 6.01 -26.61
CA ARG A 135 -14.53 6.12 -25.43
C ARG A 135 -13.13 5.58 -25.62
N GLY A 136 -12.96 4.60 -26.53
CA GLY A 136 -11.64 4.03 -26.75
C GLY A 136 -11.61 2.94 -27.84
N ARG A 137 -10.38 2.45 -28.09
CA ARG A 137 -10.11 1.35 -29.05
C ARG A 137 -10.16 0.01 -28.33
N SER A 138 -10.69 -1.00 -29.02
CA SER A 138 -10.82 -2.38 -28.49
C SER A 138 -9.49 -3.14 -28.51
N ILE A 139 -9.09 -3.67 -27.36
CA ILE A 139 -7.99 -4.65 -27.28
C ILE A 139 -8.44 -6.03 -27.79
N VAL A 140 -9.73 -6.38 -27.62
CA VAL A 140 -10.26 -7.70 -27.99
C VAL A 140 -10.06 -8.01 -29.46
N SER A 141 -10.30 -7.03 -30.34
CA SER A 141 -10.05 -7.18 -31.79
C SER A 141 -8.59 -7.44 -32.10
N ALA A 142 -7.68 -6.76 -31.42
CA ALA A 142 -6.25 -6.95 -31.57
C ALA A 142 -5.77 -8.33 -31.07
N LEU A 143 -6.33 -8.83 -29.95
CA LEU A 143 -6.03 -10.16 -29.42
C LEU A 143 -6.35 -11.29 -30.42
N HIS A 144 -7.40 -11.13 -31.24
CA HIS A 144 -7.76 -12.11 -32.26
C HIS A 144 -6.92 -12.04 -33.56
N SER A 145 -6.26 -10.91 -33.82
CA SER A 145 -5.60 -10.66 -35.10
C SER A 145 -4.07 -10.55 -35.00
N SER A 146 -3.50 -10.35 -33.81
CA SER A 146 -2.06 -10.21 -33.64
C SER A 146 -1.37 -11.50 -33.20
N SER A 147 -0.10 -11.65 -33.58
CA SER A 147 0.74 -12.74 -33.10
C SER A 147 1.29 -12.45 -31.71
N PRO A 148 1.39 -13.45 -30.83
CA PRO A 148 2.09 -13.29 -29.54
C PRO A 148 3.52 -12.78 -29.70
N VAL A 149 4.03 -12.13 -28.66
CA VAL A 149 5.45 -11.72 -28.62
C VAL A 149 6.31 -12.94 -28.34
N GLU A 150 7.41 -13.09 -29.05
CA GLU A 150 8.32 -14.24 -28.90
C GLU A 150 9.50 -13.96 -27.95
N GLN A 151 9.86 -12.70 -27.78
CA GLN A 151 11.03 -12.29 -26.97
C GLN A 151 10.68 -11.14 -26.05
N LEU A 152 11.28 -11.17 -24.86
CA LEU A 152 11.17 -10.08 -23.89
C LEU A 152 12.06 -8.90 -24.32
N GLN A 153 11.53 -7.69 -24.21
CA GLN A 153 12.32 -6.48 -24.46
C GLN A 153 13.44 -6.36 -23.43
N GLU A 154 14.65 -6.16 -23.88
CA GLU A 154 15.77 -5.78 -23.02
C GLU A 154 15.65 -4.31 -22.64
N ILE A 155 15.79 -4.02 -21.36
CA ILE A 155 15.74 -2.66 -20.79
C ILE A 155 16.88 -2.49 -19.79
N ALA A 156 17.42 -1.27 -19.69
CA ALA A 156 18.49 -0.94 -18.77
C ALA A 156 18.02 -1.08 -17.30
N ASP A 157 18.94 -1.42 -16.41
CA ASP A 157 18.65 -1.65 -14.98
C ASP A 157 18.13 -0.40 -14.27
N ASP A 158 18.54 0.78 -14.72
CA ASP A 158 18.13 2.09 -14.22
C ASP A 158 16.87 2.66 -14.92
N ALA A 159 16.38 1.96 -15.95
CA ALA A 159 15.15 2.36 -16.63
C ALA A 159 13.94 2.27 -15.68
N THR A 160 13.09 3.28 -15.71
CA THR A 160 11.83 3.26 -14.97
C THR A 160 10.95 2.13 -15.48
N ALA A 161 10.51 1.27 -14.56
CA ALA A 161 9.60 0.16 -14.83
C ALA A 161 8.18 0.46 -14.34
N ILE A 162 8.08 1.15 -13.20
CA ILE A 162 6.79 1.55 -12.59
C ILE A 162 6.84 3.01 -12.19
N LEU A 163 5.78 3.74 -12.49
CA LEU A 163 5.48 5.07 -11.95
C LEU A 163 4.34 4.92 -10.95
N LEU A 164 4.63 5.03 -9.66
CA LEU A 164 3.60 4.94 -8.62
C LEU A 164 3.18 6.31 -8.13
N LEU A 165 1.88 6.56 -8.15
CA LEU A 165 1.32 7.80 -7.61
C LEU A 165 1.30 7.75 -6.08
N THR A 166 1.92 8.72 -5.43
CA THR A 166 1.81 8.88 -3.98
C THR A 166 0.45 9.43 -3.60
N SER A 167 -0.08 9.01 -2.45
CA SER A 167 -1.19 9.70 -1.81
C SER A 167 -0.68 11.04 -1.30
N ALA A 168 -0.85 12.09 -2.10
CA ALA A 168 -0.35 13.43 -1.74
C ALA A 168 -0.94 13.90 -0.41
N THR A 169 -0.08 13.98 0.57
CA THR A 169 -0.42 14.52 1.90
C THR A 169 -0.27 16.05 1.96
N THR A 170 0.43 16.62 0.96
CA THR A 170 0.77 18.06 0.91
C THR A 170 0.28 18.76 -0.37
N GLY A 171 -0.43 18.06 -1.28
CA GLY A 171 -0.82 18.63 -2.55
C GLY A 171 -1.29 17.58 -3.56
N LYS A 172 -0.91 17.76 -4.81
CA LYS A 172 -1.24 16.84 -5.91
C LYS A 172 -0.33 15.61 -5.86
N ALA A 173 -0.87 14.43 -6.17
CA ALA A 173 -0.11 13.19 -6.26
C ALA A 173 1.06 13.31 -7.24
N LYS A 174 2.22 12.75 -6.88
CA LYS A 174 3.44 12.75 -7.68
C LYS A 174 3.76 11.33 -8.15
N GLY A 175 4.27 11.21 -9.38
CA GLY A 175 4.75 9.92 -9.89
C GLY A 175 6.13 9.59 -9.32
N VAL A 176 6.23 8.54 -8.52
CA VAL A 176 7.50 7.99 -8.01
C VAL A 176 8.07 7.06 -9.06
N MET A 177 9.28 7.31 -9.55
CA MET A 177 9.96 6.49 -10.54
C MET A 177 10.70 5.33 -9.85
N LEU A 178 10.24 4.11 -10.12
CA LEU A 178 10.87 2.88 -9.66
C LEU A 178 11.52 2.17 -10.84
N SER A 179 12.85 2.03 -10.77
CA SER A 179 13.63 1.34 -11.81
C SER A 179 13.59 -0.18 -11.62
N LEU A 180 14.05 -0.92 -12.65
CA LEU A 180 14.24 -2.36 -12.53
C LEU A 180 15.17 -2.72 -11.36
N ALA A 181 16.24 -1.96 -11.16
CA ALA A 181 17.18 -2.16 -10.05
C ALA A 181 16.50 -1.96 -8.70
N ASN A 182 15.67 -0.92 -8.55
CA ASN A 182 14.94 -0.68 -7.31
C ASN A 182 13.97 -1.83 -6.98
N LEU A 183 13.22 -2.29 -7.99
CA LEU A 183 12.30 -3.42 -7.84
C LEU A 183 13.06 -4.71 -7.47
N ALA A 184 14.17 -5.01 -8.12
CA ALA A 184 14.98 -6.18 -7.80
C ALA A 184 15.56 -6.10 -6.37
N ALA A 185 16.01 -4.92 -5.94
CA ALA A 185 16.55 -4.73 -4.60
C ALA A 185 15.52 -4.93 -3.48
N ASN A 186 14.23 -4.78 -3.76
CA ASN A 186 13.15 -4.89 -2.78
C ASN A 186 12.18 -6.02 -3.10
N TYR A 187 11.47 -5.97 -4.24
CA TYR A 187 10.42 -6.92 -4.59
C TYR A 187 10.94 -8.35 -4.67
N ASP A 188 12.09 -8.61 -5.28
CA ASP A 188 12.62 -9.96 -5.42
C ASP A 188 13.12 -10.54 -4.09
N ARG A 189 13.45 -9.67 -3.12
CA ARG A 189 13.89 -10.07 -1.78
C ARG A 189 12.74 -10.21 -0.79
N THR A 190 11.62 -9.50 -1.01
CA THR A 190 10.45 -9.50 -0.11
C THR A 190 9.95 -10.90 0.23
N PRO A 191 9.77 -11.85 -0.72
CA PRO A 191 9.34 -13.19 -0.38
C PRO A 191 10.25 -13.90 0.61
N GLY A 192 11.56 -13.70 0.49
CA GLY A 192 12.56 -14.25 1.44
C GLY A 192 12.40 -13.67 2.86
N TRP A 193 12.23 -12.36 2.98
CA TRP A 193 11.99 -11.70 4.26
C TRP A 193 10.68 -12.13 4.92
N LEU A 194 9.64 -12.36 4.12
CA LEU A 194 8.33 -12.82 4.56
C LEU A 194 8.22 -14.35 4.63
N LYS A 195 9.29 -15.09 4.30
CA LYS A 195 9.34 -16.55 4.28
C LYS A 195 8.27 -17.19 3.39
N ILE A 196 7.93 -16.56 2.28
CA ILE A 196 6.95 -17.06 1.31
C ILE A 196 7.66 -18.02 0.36
N GLY A 197 7.08 -19.19 0.16
CA GLY A 197 7.59 -20.21 -0.76
C GLY A 197 6.52 -20.74 -1.72
N SER A 198 6.91 -21.66 -2.59
CA SER A 198 6.00 -22.25 -3.60
C SER A 198 4.83 -23.01 -3.00
N GLY A 199 4.93 -23.50 -1.76
CA GLY A 199 3.84 -24.17 -1.05
C GLY A 199 2.79 -23.25 -0.45
N ASP A 200 3.02 -21.93 -0.49
CA ASP A 200 2.09 -20.97 0.10
C ASP A 200 0.91 -20.65 -0.82
N THR A 201 -0.19 -20.27 -0.19
CA THR A 201 -1.37 -19.69 -0.85
C THR A 201 -1.60 -18.30 -0.28
N ILE A 202 -1.47 -17.28 -1.13
CA ILE A 202 -1.54 -15.87 -0.79
C ILE A 202 -2.98 -15.39 -0.96
N LEU A 203 -3.62 -14.84 0.07
CA LEU A 203 -4.91 -14.16 -0.08
C LEU A 203 -4.68 -12.70 -0.48
N CYS A 204 -5.02 -12.34 -1.70
CA CYS A 204 -4.95 -10.98 -2.21
C CYS A 204 -6.32 -10.31 -2.20
N ALA A 205 -6.59 -9.51 -1.18
CA ALA A 205 -7.73 -8.59 -1.10
C ALA A 205 -7.27 -7.11 -1.07
N LEU A 206 -5.95 -6.90 -1.25
CA LEU A 206 -5.34 -5.57 -1.34
C LEU A 206 -5.58 -4.96 -2.72
N PRO A 207 -5.71 -3.63 -2.81
CA PRO A 207 -5.69 -2.95 -4.10
C PRO A 207 -4.38 -3.19 -4.85
N LEU A 208 -4.48 -3.53 -6.14
CA LEU A 208 -3.31 -3.78 -7.00
C LEU A 208 -2.66 -2.50 -7.56
N TYR A 209 -3.24 -1.33 -7.28
CA TYR A 209 -2.69 -0.04 -7.72
C TYR A 209 -1.68 0.58 -6.74
N ASN A 210 -1.24 -0.14 -5.72
CA ASN A 210 -0.19 0.31 -4.79
C ASN A 210 0.90 -0.75 -4.60
N THR A 211 2.04 -0.32 -4.09
CA THR A 211 3.21 -1.19 -3.89
C THR A 211 2.94 -2.37 -2.96
N PHE A 212 2.00 -2.27 -2.02
CA PHE A 212 1.70 -3.36 -1.09
C PHE A 212 1.06 -4.56 -1.83
N GLY A 213 0.03 -4.31 -2.65
CA GLY A 213 -0.61 -5.33 -3.47
C GLY A 213 0.31 -5.87 -4.57
N LEU A 214 1.01 -4.97 -5.30
CA LEU A 214 1.96 -5.36 -6.34
C LEU A 214 3.06 -6.27 -5.80
N ASN A 215 3.68 -5.90 -4.67
CA ASN A 215 4.83 -6.62 -4.15
C ASN A 215 4.44 -7.91 -3.42
N GLN A 216 3.53 -7.82 -2.44
CA GLN A 216 3.26 -8.96 -1.55
C GLN A 216 2.23 -9.95 -2.08
N CYS A 217 1.56 -9.62 -3.19
CA CYS A 217 0.65 -10.54 -3.85
C CYS A 217 1.21 -10.95 -5.22
N ILE A 218 1.21 -10.07 -6.23
CA ILE A 218 1.60 -10.43 -7.59
C ILE A 218 3.07 -10.85 -7.66
N ASN A 219 3.98 -9.99 -7.21
CA ASN A 219 5.41 -10.29 -7.28
C ASN A 219 5.78 -11.52 -6.42
N ALA A 220 5.22 -11.64 -5.21
CA ALA A 220 5.46 -12.81 -4.37
C ALA A 220 5.02 -14.11 -5.06
N MET A 221 3.84 -14.14 -5.69
CA MET A 221 3.36 -15.27 -6.48
C MET A 221 4.33 -15.61 -7.61
N LEU A 222 4.75 -14.62 -8.40
CA LEU A 222 5.61 -14.83 -9.57
C LEU A 222 7.02 -15.31 -9.18
N VAL A 223 7.63 -14.69 -8.17
CA VAL A 223 9.00 -15.03 -7.74
C VAL A 223 9.06 -16.42 -7.10
N THR A 224 8.05 -16.78 -6.29
CA THR A 224 8.10 -18.03 -5.51
C THR A 224 7.37 -19.20 -6.15
N GLY A 225 6.46 -18.93 -7.08
CA GLY A 225 5.53 -19.93 -7.59
C GLY A 225 4.42 -20.28 -6.59
N ALA A 226 4.13 -19.43 -5.60
CA ALA A 226 2.95 -19.54 -4.73
C ALA A 226 1.66 -19.40 -5.54
N THR A 227 0.53 -19.85 -4.99
CA THR A 227 -0.78 -19.60 -5.57
C THR A 227 -1.37 -18.32 -4.95
N MET A 228 -1.94 -17.44 -5.77
CA MET A 228 -2.64 -16.24 -5.30
C MET A 228 -4.15 -16.41 -5.43
N VAL A 229 -4.88 -16.38 -4.32
CA VAL A 229 -6.34 -16.25 -4.30
C VAL A 229 -6.66 -14.76 -4.38
N LEU A 230 -7.19 -14.34 -5.51
CA LEU A 230 -7.45 -12.93 -5.80
C LEU A 230 -8.93 -12.61 -5.59
N LEU A 231 -9.21 -11.66 -4.71
CA LEU A 231 -10.55 -11.10 -4.54
C LEU A 231 -10.63 -9.75 -5.27
N PRO A 232 -11.73 -9.49 -6.00
CA PRO A 232 -11.86 -8.25 -6.78
C PRO A 232 -11.89 -6.99 -5.92
N ARG A 233 -12.31 -7.13 -4.66
CA ARG A 233 -12.34 -6.09 -3.63
C ARG A 233 -12.30 -6.70 -2.24
N PHE A 234 -11.93 -5.91 -1.27
CA PHE A 234 -11.97 -6.34 0.12
C PHE A 234 -13.42 -6.50 0.62
N ASP A 235 -13.69 -7.68 1.18
CA ASP A 235 -14.86 -8.01 1.98
C ASP A 235 -14.43 -9.01 3.05
N ALA A 236 -14.75 -8.72 4.33
CA ALA A 236 -14.26 -9.52 5.44
C ALA A 236 -14.78 -10.97 5.42
N GLY A 237 -16.07 -11.17 5.11
CA GLY A 237 -16.68 -12.49 5.00
C GLY A 237 -16.09 -13.30 3.86
N GLN A 238 -15.91 -12.68 2.67
CA GLN A 238 -15.26 -13.32 1.54
C GLN A 238 -13.79 -13.68 1.84
N CYS A 239 -13.05 -12.82 2.54
CA CYS A 239 -11.69 -13.14 2.98
C CYS A 239 -11.66 -14.39 3.87
N ILE A 240 -12.55 -14.48 4.86
CA ILE A 240 -12.61 -15.62 5.78
C ILE A 240 -13.01 -16.89 5.02
N SER A 241 -14.02 -16.81 4.16
CA SER A 241 -14.44 -17.92 3.30
C SER A 241 -13.30 -18.41 2.41
N ALA A 242 -12.58 -17.49 1.75
CA ALA A 242 -11.44 -17.82 0.91
C ALA A 242 -10.27 -18.45 1.69
N ILE A 243 -10.00 -17.97 2.92
CA ILE A 243 -8.99 -18.60 3.81
C ILE A 243 -9.37 -20.04 4.09
N ALA A 244 -10.62 -20.29 4.45
CA ALA A 244 -11.09 -21.63 4.82
C ALA A 244 -11.11 -22.58 3.59
N SER A 245 -11.70 -22.15 2.47
CA SER A 245 -11.92 -23.00 1.29
C SER A 245 -10.64 -23.26 0.50
N HIS A 246 -9.81 -22.24 0.30
CA HIS A 246 -8.55 -22.38 -0.46
C HIS A 246 -7.33 -22.59 0.43
N ARG A 247 -7.52 -22.73 1.75
CA ARG A 247 -6.44 -22.97 2.73
C ARG A 247 -5.32 -21.94 2.60
N CYS A 248 -5.67 -20.66 2.54
CA CYS A 248 -4.69 -19.59 2.44
C CYS A 248 -3.73 -19.61 3.63
N THR A 249 -2.43 -19.47 3.36
CA THR A 249 -1.37 -19.54 4.37
C THR A 249 -0.79 -18.17 4.70
N PHE A 250 -0.91 -17.22 3.78
CA PHE A 250 -0.38 -15.85 3.93
C PHE A 250 -1.45 -14.80 3.64
N LEU A 251 -1.61 -13.86 4.56
CA LEU A 251 -2.55 -12.73 4.47
C LEU A 251 -1.80 -11.41 4.62
N PRO A 252 -1.48 -10.70 3.52
CA PRO A 252 -1.07 -9.30 3.58
C PRO A 252 -2.32 -8.41 3.66
N ALA A 253 -2.39 -7.55 4.68
CA ALA A 253 -3.54 -6.70 4.90
C ALA A 253 -3.19 -5.41 5.66
N VAL A 254 -3.87 -4.32 5.38
CA VAL A 254 -3.76 -3.10 6.19
C VAL A 254 -4.53 -3.26 7.52
N PRO A 255 -4.19 -2.49 8.57
CA PRO A 255 -4.80 -2.65 9.88
C PRO A 255 -6.34 -2.61 9.88
N THR A 256 -6.94 -1.72 9.09
CA THR A 256 -8.40 -1.61 8.97
C THR A 256 -9.07 -2.84 8.36
N MET A 257 -8.39 -3.54 7.45
CA MET A 257 -8.86 -4.82 6.91
C MET A 257 -8.81 -5.90 8.00
N LEU A 258 -7.69 -6.01 8.73
CA LEU A 258 -7.55 -6.96 9.83
C LEU A 258 -8.58 -6.70 10.92
N GLN A 259 -8.82 -5.43 11.27
CA GLN A 259 -9.87 -5.06 12.21
C GLN A 259 -11.21 -5.68 11.79
N LYS A 260 -11.65 -5.44 10.54
CA LYS A 260 -12.92 -5.95 10.01
C LYS A 260 -12.97 -7.47 9.91
N ILE A 261 -11.85 -8.12 9.54
CA ILE A 261 -11.75 -9.59 9.51
C ILE A 261 -11.90 -10.17 10.92
N PHE A 262 -11.13 -9.69 11.90
CA PHE A 262 -11.13 -10.24 13.25
C PHE A 262 -12.31 -9.78 14.12
N ASP A 263 -13.11 -8.80 13.69
CA ASP A 263 -14.41 -8.45 14.26
C ASP A 263 -15.55 -9.27 13.66
N HIS A 264 -15.33 -9.97 12.54
CA HIS A 264 -16.38 -10.71 11.86
C HIS A 264 -16.74 -12.00 12.63
N PRO A 265 -18.04 -12.34 12.78
CA PRO A 265 -18.46 -13.54 13.52
C PRO A 265 -17.87 -14.85 12.99
N GLU A 266 -17.64 -14.94 11.68
CA GLU A 266 -17.05 -16.10 11.03
C GLU A 266 -15.52 -16.23 11.21
N ALA A 267 -14.85 -15.26 11.86
CA ALA A 267 -13.42 -15.31 12.16
C ALA A 267 -13.10 -16.32 13.28
N THR A 268 -13.48 -17.56 13.08
CA THR A 268 -13.26 -18.66 14.03
C THR A 268 -11.87 -19.27 13.86
N ARG A 269 -11.35 -19.92 14.90
CA ARG A 269 -10.09 -20.68 14.81
C ARG A 269 -10.10 -21.73 13.71
N ALA A 270 -11.26 -22.34 13.44
CA ALA A 270 -11.40 -23.34 12.40
C ALA A 270 -11.23 -22.70 11.01
N ASN A 271 -11.94 -21.60 10.74
CA ASN A 271 -11.89 -20.91 9.47
C ASN A 271 -10.52 -20.27 9.17
N LEU A 272 -9.78 -19.86 10.21
CA LEU A 272 -8.46 -19.26 10.09
C LEU A 272 -7.30 -20.24 10.26
N SER A 273 -7.59 -21.54 10.43
CA SER A 273 -6.60 -22.57 10.83
C SER A 273 -5.47 -22.80 9.82
N SER A 274 -5.66 -22.46 8.55
CA SER A 274 -4.64 -22.58 7.50
C SER A 274 -3.64 -21.44 7.49
N LEU A 275 -3.99 -20.28 8.07
CA LEU A 275 -3.08 -19.14 8.11
C LEU A 275 -1.83 -19.46 8.93
N SER A 276 -0.68 -19.25 8.35
CA SER A 276 0.62 -19.37 9.01
C SER A 276 1.26 -17.99 9.24
N ARG A 277 0.96 -17.00 8.39
CA ARG A 277 1.52 -15.66 8.46
C ARG A 277 0.51 -14.60 8.09
N ILE A 278 0.56 -13.50 8.81
CA ILE A 278 -0.13 -12.24 8.50
C ILE A 278 0.94 -11.15 8.41
N MET A 279 0.94 -10.38 7.33
CA MET A 279 1.75 -9.17 7.23
C MET A 279 0.86 -7.94 7.25
N THR A 280 1.15 -7.00 8.15
CA THR A 280 0.42 -5.75 8.24
C THR A 280 1.34 -4.54 8.29
N GLY A 281 0.89 -3.44 7.74
CA GLY A 281 1.65 -2.20 7.66
C GLY A 281 0.94 -1.15 6.81
N GLY A 282 1.70 -0.14 6.41
CA GLY A 282 1.16 0.96 5.61
C GLY A 282 0.35 2.00 6.40
N ALA A 283 0.01 1.72 7.66
CA ALA A 283 -0.59 2.62 8.63
C ALA A 283 -0.16 2.16 10.05
N PRO A 284 -0.29 2.99 11.10
CA PRO A 284 -0.10 2.57 12.47
C PRO A 284 -0.98 1.35 12.81
N VAL A 285 -0.41 0.36 13.51
CA VAL A 285 -1.11 -0.87 13.88
C VAL A 285 -1.42 -0.81 15.38
N PRO A 286 -2.70 -0.67 15.79
CA PRO A 286 -3.04 -0.59 17.21
C PRO A 286 -2.63 -1.83 17.97
N SER A 287 -2.01 -1.66 19.15
CA SER A 287 -1.57 -2.75 20.02
C SER A 287 -2.72 -3.68 20.41
N ALA A 288 -3.93 -3.11 20.64
CA ALA A 288 -5.13 -3.88 20.91
C ALA A 288 -5.51 -4.83 19.77
N LEU A 289 -5.37 -4.41 18.50
CA LEU A 289 -5.62 -5.25 17.34
C LEU A 289 -4.61 -6.40 17.28
N LEU A 290 -3.32 -6.14 17.50
CA LEU A 290 -2.28 -7.17 17.49
C LEU A 290 -2.53 -8.24 18.57
N LYS A 291 -2.84 -7.83 19.81
CA LYS A 291 -3.19 -8.75 20.91
C LYS A 291 -4.40 -9.62 20.55
N ARG A 292 -5.43 -9.04 19.93
CA ARG A 292 -6.63 -9.78 19.51
C ARG A 292 -6.32 -10.79 18.41
N ILE A 293 -5.52 -10.44 17.40
CA ILE A 293 -5.10 -11.36 16.34
C ILE A 293 -4.37 -12.55 16.94
N LEU A 294 -3.38 -12.31 17.82
CA LEU A 294 -2.60 -13.36 18.49
C LEU A 294 -3.47 -14.28 19.37
N ALA A 295 -4.52 -13.75 20.01
CA ALA A 295 -5.46 -14.53 20.78
C ALA A 295 -6.39 -15.41 19.91
N ALA A 296 -6.87 -14.86 18.80
CA ALA A 296 -7.79 -15.55 17.87
C ALA A 296 -7.05 -16.61 17.03
N ALA A 297 -5.81 -16.32 16.62
CA ALA A 297 -4.99 -17.17 15.76
C ALA A 297 -3.58 -17.41 16.37
N PRO A 298 -3.44 -18.16 17.46
CA PRO A 298 -2.20 -18.27 18.24
C PRO A 298 -1.04 -18.92 17.49
N ASN A 299 -1.30 -19.64 16.40
CA ASN A 299 -0.28 -20.29 15.59
C ASN A 299 0.20 -19.42 14.42
N VAL A 300 -0.37 -18.23 14.24
CA VAL A 300 -0.04 -17.32 13.14
C VAL A 300 1.14 -16.44 13.54
N GLU A 301 2.18 -16.39 12.71
CA GLU A 301 3.23 -15.39 12.82
C GLU A 301 2.69 -14.06 12.29
N VAL A 302 2.53 -13.07 13.15
CA VAL A 302 2.14 -11.72 12.76
C VAL A 302 3.39 -10.90 12.52
N LEU A 303 3.52 -10.35 11.32
CA LEU A 303 4.62 -9.49 10.90
C LEU A 303 4.12 -8.05 10.78
N THR A 304 4.88 -7.11 11.34
CA THR A 304 4.68 -5.68 11.11
C THR A 304 5.90 -5.09 10.42
N GLY A 305 5.70 -4.13 9.55
CA GLY A 305 6.79 -3.49 8.84
C GLY A 305 6.45 -2.07 8.40
N TYR A 306 7.50 -1.31 8.19
CA TYR A 306 7.41 0.03 7.64
C TYR A 306 7.97 0.05 6.23
N GLY A 307 7.35 0.86 5.42
CA GLY A 307 7.77 1.10 4.06
C GLY A 307 7.00 2.25 3.42
N LEU A 308 7.55 2.73 2.33
CA LEU A 308 6.97 3.84 1.57
C LEU A 308 7.26 3.64 0.09
N THR A 309 6.47 4.29 -0.75
CA THR A 309 6.58 4.18 -2.21
C THR A 309 7.96 4.62 -2.70
N GLU A 310 8.50 5.69 -2.12
CA GLU A 310 9.80 6.27 -2.42
C GLU A 310 10.98 5.34 -2.06
N ALA A 311 10.75 4.33 -1.23
CA ALA A 311 11.69 3.26 -0.94
C ALA A 311 11.25 1.91 -1.55
N THR A 312 10.50 1.94 -2.63
CA THR A 312 9.95 0.83 -3.41
C THR A 312 8.89 0.01 -2.66
N ALA A 313 9.09 -0.35 -1.41
CA ALA A 313 8.12 -1.00 -0.52
C ALA A 313 8.63 -1.08 0.92
N LEU A 314 9.09 -2.27 1.35
CA LEU A 314 9.53 -2.54 2.72
C LEU A 314 10.91 -1.95 3.00
N VAL A 315 11.06 -1.38 4.19
CA VAL A 315 12.33 -0.87 4.74
C VAL A 315 12.69 -1.59 6.03
N THR A 316 11.69 -1.84 6.88
CA THR A 316 11.88 -2.56 8.14
C THR A 316 10.85 -3.68 8.29
N LEU A 317 11.16 -4.64 9.14
CA LEU A 317 10.26 -5.76 9.44
C LEU A 317 10.51 -6.27 10.86
N THR A 318 9.44 -6.75 11.52
CA THR A 318 9.55 -7.49 12.78
C THR A 318 8.40 -8.48 12.94
N ALA A 319 8.65 -9.56 13.67
CA ALA A 319 7.61 -10.47 14.14
C ALA A 319 7.05 -9.96 15.47
N VAL A 320 5.74 -9.82 15.53
CA VAL A 320 5.02 -9.44 16.76
C VAL A 320 5.00 -10.62 17.72
N ARG A 321 5.33 -10.37 18.99
CA ARG A 321 5.37 -11.40 20.04
C ARG A 321 4.77 -10.85 21.33
N LEU A 322 4.20 -11.74 22.15
CA LEU A 322 3.84 -11.42 23.53
C LEU A 322 5.02 -11.70 24.45
N GLY A 323 5.26 -10.80 25.39
CA GLY A 323 6.16 -11.01 26.52
C GLY A 323 5.57 -11.98 27.53
N ALA A 324 6.36 -12.34 28.54
CA ALA A 324 5.92 -13.22 29.63
C ALA A 324 4.78 -12.60 30.49
N ASP A 325 4.64 -11.29 30.45
CA ASP A 325 3.60 -10.50 31.11
C ASP A 325 2.30 -10.40 30.31
N GLY A 326 2.24 -11.00 29.08
CA GLY A 326 1.13 -10.91 28.17
C GLY A 326 1.05 -9.59 27.39
N GLU A 327 2.00 -8.67 27.61
CA GLU A 327 2.12 -7.46 26.80
C GLU A 327 2.87 -7.71 25.49
N LEU A 328 2.72 -6.81 24.51
CA LEU A 328 3.48 -6.92 23.28
C LEU A 328 4.96 -6.61 23.54
N PHE A 329 5.81 -7.58 23.20
CA PHE A 329 7.25 -7.33 23.22
C PHE A 329 7.59 -6.28 22.18
N ARG A 330 8.09 -5.11 22.62
CA ARG A 330 8.35 -3.94 21.78
C ARG A 330 7.11 -3.55 20.96
N GLY A 331 5.96 -3.42 21.63
CA GLY A 331 4.75 -2.87 21.00
C GLY A 331 5.07 -1.58 20.24
N ASN A 332 4.37 -1.25 19.22
CA ASN A 332 4.53 -0.04 18.38
C ASN A 332 5.86 0.08 17.60
N THR A 333 6.78 -0.90 17.68
CA THR A 333 7.96 -0.88 16.81
C THR A 333 7.58 -1.16 15.35
N ILE A 334 8.25 -0.47 14.43
CA ILE A 334 8.20 -0.77 13.00
C ILE A 334 9.24 -1.82 12.58
N GLY A 335 10.03 -2.33 13.53
CA GLY A 335 10.99 -3.38 13.31
C GLY A 335 12.42 -2.91 13.09
N GLN A 336 13.26 -3.85 12.67
CA GLN A 336 14.65 -3.59 12.31
C GLN A 336 14.79 -3.40 10.80
N VAL A 337 15.81 -2.63 10.40
CA VAL A 337 16.09 -2.40 8.97
C VAL A 337 16.43 -3.71 8.26
N LEU A 338 15.90 -3.86 7.06
CA LEU A 338 16.12 -5.04 6.21
C LEU A 338 17.52 -5.04 5.57
N ASP A 339 18.04 -6.24 5.31
CA ASP A 339 19.35 -6.41 4.70
C ASP A 339 19.51 -5.66 3.37
N GLY A 340 20.65 -4.98 3.23
CA GLY A 340 20.98 -4.17 2.07
C GLY A 340 20.49 -2.74 2.12
N MET A 341 19.75 -2.37 3.20
CA MET A 341 19.28 -1.02 3.47
C MET A 341 19.96 -0.45 4.72
N ARG A 342 19.90 0.85 4.87
CA ARG A 342 20.36 1.58 6.06
C ARG A 342 19.25 2.50 6.53
N LEU A 343 19.10 2.63 7.82
CA LEU A 343 18.16 3.55 8.46
C LEU A 343 18.91 4.33 9.53
N ALA A 344 18.69 5.64 9.58
CA ALA A 344 19.26 6.52 10.58
C ALA A 344 18.22 7.54 11.06
N ILE A 345 18.50 8.17 12.19
CA ILE A 345 17.69 9.26 12.74
C ILE A 345 18.51 10.54 12.66
N VAL A 346 17.94 11.59 12.07
CA VAL A 346 18.63 12.85 11.83
C VAL A 346 17.85 13.99 12.51
N GLY A 347 18.56 14.82 13.25
CA GLY A 347 17.96 16.02 13.86
C GLY A 347 17.78 17.17 12.87
N ASP A 348 17.09 18.22 13.31
CA ASP A 348 16.90 19.42 12.49
C ASP A 348 18.22 20.17 12.19
N ASP A 349 19.24 19.93 12.99
CA ASP A 349 20.63 20.40 12.80
C ASP A 349 21.43 19.59 11.75
N GLY A 350 20.81 18.57 11.15
CA GLY A 350 21.43 17.69 10.17
C GLY A 350 22.36 16.62 10.78
N THR A 351 22.45 16.52 12.11
CA THR A 351 23.32 15.52 12.77
C THR A 351 22.57 14.23 13.10
N ASN A 352 23.29 13.12 13.05
CA ASN A 352 22.75 11.83 13.47
C ASN A 352 22.43 11.83 14.96
N ARG A 353 21.27 11.31 15.33
CA ARG A 353 20.82 11.10 16.68
C ARG A 353 21.34 9.78 17.25
N LYS A 354 21.55 9.75 18.57
CA LYS A 354 21.92 8.53 19.30
C LYS A 354 20.69 7.66 19.53
N ALA A 355 20.92 6.41 19.92
CA ALA A 355 19.85 5.50 20.32
C ALA A 355 18.94 6.13 21.39
N GLY A 356 17.62 6.08 21.17
CA GLY A 356 16.59 6.67 21.99
C GLY A 356 16.30 8.16 21.75
N GLU A 357 17.14 8.86 20.98
CA GLU A 357 16.90 10.26 20.62
C GLU A 357 16.01 10.37 19.39
N THR A 358 15.03 11.27 19.44
CA THR A 358 14.05 11.49 18.37
C THR A 358 14.58 12.43 17.28
N GLY A 359 14.25 12.14 16.03
CA GLY A 359 14.55 12.96 14.87
C GLY A 359 13.82 12.42 13.62
N GLU A 360 14.15 12.94 12.45
CA GLU A 360 13.59 12.47 11.19
C GLU A 360 14.22 11.13 10.79
N ILE A 361 13.38 10.16 10.45
CA ILE A 361 13.80 8.88 9.90
C ILE A 361 14.33 9.10 8.49
N VAL A 362 15.57 8.69 8.22
CA VAL A 362 16.15 8.71 6.89
C VAL A 362 16.58 7.31 6.47
N VAL A 363 16.41 7.00 5.19
CA VAL A 363 16.66 5.66 4.63
C VAL A 363 17.65 5.76 3.47
N ALA A 364 18.59 4.81 3.37
CA ALA A 364 19.48 4.68 2.23
C ALA A 364 19.57 3.22 1.78
N GLY A 365 19.70 3.01 0.47
CA GLY A 365 19.83 1.68 -0.11
C GLY A 365 19.52 1.64 -1.60
N PRO A 366 19.71 0.50 -2.25
CA PRO A 366 19.48 0.34 -3.69
C PRO A 366 17.97 0.33 -4.04
N ASN A 367 17.12 0.27 -3.07
CA ASN A 367 15.65 0.28 -3.19
C ASN A 367 15.06 1.70 -3.25
N LEU A 368 15.87 2.77 -3.14
CA LEU A 368 15.36 4.12 -3.22
C LEU A 368 14.95 4.47 -4.65
N MET A 369 13.82 5.16 -4.79
CA MET A 369 13.32 5.67 -6.06
C MET A 369 14.41 6.42 -6.87
N ALA A 370 14.29 6.43 -8.19
CA ALA A 370 15.12 7.28 -9.04
C ALA A 370 14.79 8.78 -8.87
N GLY A 371 13.60 9.09 -8.37
CA GLY A 371 13.10 10.43 -8.08
C GLY A 371 11.61 10.56 -8.37
N TYR A 372 11.11 11.77 -8.23
CA TYR A 372 9.75 12.12 -8.68
C TYR A 372 9.77 12.54 -10.13
N TYR A 373 8.88 11.98 -10.94
CA TYR A 373 8.80 12.23 -12.37
C TYR A 373 8.56 13.72 -12.64
N LYS A 374 9.45 14.31 -13.45
CA LYS A 374 9.45 15.75 -13.80
C LYS A 374 9.33 16.73 -12.61
N ALA A 375 9.74 16.30 -11.42
CA ALA A 375 9.75 17.12 -10.22
C ALA A 375 11.15 17.15 -9.57
N PRO A 376 12.16 17.74 -10.22
CA PRO A 376 13.55 17.71 -9.73
C PRO A 376 13.73 18.44 -8.40
N ALA A 377 13.00 19.53 -8.15
CA ALA A 377 13.03 20.24 -6.89
C ALA A 377 12.52 19.39 -5.72
N ASP A 378 11.40 18.67 -5.92
CA ASP A 378 10.86 17.77 -4.92
C ASP A 378 11.80 16.57 -4.70
N THR A 379 12.41 16.06 -5.79
CA THR A 379 13.41 15.00 -5.71
C THR A 379 14.60 15.42 -4.87
N ALA A 380 15.18 16.60 -5.14
CA ALA A 380 16.30 17.14 -4.37
C ALA A 380 15.94 17.45 -2.91
N ALA A 381 14.67 17.80 -2.64
CA ALA A 381 14.19 17.98 -1.28
C ALA A 381 14.07 16.66 -0.51
N ALA A 382 13.68 15.57 -1.17
CA ALA A 382 13.50 14.26 -0.55
C ALA A 382 14.79 13.41 -0.52
N LEU A 383 15.59 13.44 -1.60
CA LEU A 383 16.83 12.68 -1.75
C LEU A 383 18.03 13.60 -1.57
N ARG A 384 18.79 13.43 -0.49
CA ARG A 384 19.96 14.23 -0.16
C ARG A 384 21.15 13.31 0.14
N GLU A 385 22.23 13.46 -0.60
CA GLU A 385 23.47 12.69 -0.39
C GLU A 385 23.26 11.17 -0.29
N GLY A 386 22.31 10.63 -1.09
CA GLY A 386 21.98 9.19 -1.10
C GLY A 386 21.07 8.74 0.04
N TRP A 387 20.50 9.67 0.82
CA TRP A 387 19.49 9.42 1.84
C TRP A 387 18.13 9.96 1.44
N LEU A 388 17.11 9.16 1.62
CA LEU A 388 15.70 9.57 1.53
C LEU A 388 15.25 10.11 2.88
N TYR A 389 14.87 11.37 2.92
CA TYR A 389 14.22 12.04 4.05
C TYR A 389 12.72 11.71 3.99
N THR A 390 12.26 10.88 4.91
CA THR A 390 10.92 10.27 4.81
C THR A 390 9.79 11.21 5.24
N GLY A 391 10.12 12.24 6.01
CA GLY A 391 9.14 13.08 6.69
C GLY A 391 8.47 12.40 7.88
N ASP A 392 8.89 11.20 8.26
CA ASP A 392 8.43 10.50 9.46
C ASP A 392 9.41 10.77 10.60
N ILE A 393 8.91 11.11 11.78
CA ILE A 393 9.69 11.34 13.00
C ILE A 393 9.71 10.06 13.81
N GLY A 394 10.89 9.70 14.33
CA GLY A 394 11.04 8.48 15.08
C GLY A 394 12.35 8.41 15.84
N PHE A 395 12.64 7.24 16.39
CA PHE A 395 13.90 6.92 17.05
C PHE A 395 14.27 5.45 16.81
N ILE A 396 15.54 5.11 17.10
CA ILE A 396 16.03 3.72 17.11
C ILE A 396 16.44 3.41 18.55
N ASP A 397 16.03 2.27 19.08
CA ASP A 397 16.47 1.85 20.41
C ASP A 397 17.88 1.23 20.42
N GLY A 398 18.37 0.87 21.62
CA GLY A 398 19.71 0.30 21.80
C GLY A 398 19.93 -1.06 21.12
N ASP A 399 18.85 -1.76 20.72
CA ASP A 399 18.90 -3.04 20.03
C ASP A 399 18.60 -2.92 18.52
N GLY A 400 18.51 -1.69 18.01
CA GLY A 400 18.34 -1.40 16.58
C GLY A 400 16.90 -1.48 16.07
N TYR A 401 15.90 -1.53 16.96
CA TYR A 401 14.50 -1.42 16.56
C TYR A 401 14.10 0.03 16.35
N ALA A 402 13.43 0.31 15.26
CA ALA A 402 12.93 1.61 14.91
C ALA A 402 11.46 1.80 15.37
N TYR A 403 11.14 3.02 15.73
CA TYR A 403 9.81 3.44 16.17
C TYR A 403 9.42 4.71 15.45
N ILE A 404 8.19 4.77 14.93
CA ILE A 404 7.60 6.01 14.42
C ILE A 404 6.87 6.67 15.58
N VAL A 405 7.18 7.95 15.78
CA VAL A 405 6.48 8.81 16.75
C VAL A 405 5.34 9.53 16.06
N ASP A 406 5.59 10.15 14.89
CA ASP A 406 4.57 10.76 14.03
C ASP A 406 5.14 11.20 12.68
N ARG A 407 4.33 11.88 11.86
CA ARG A 407 4.78 12.60 10.69
C ARG A 407 5.20 14.02 11.04
N LYS A 408 6.33 14.46 10.50
CA LYS A 408 6.90 15.82 10.74
C LYS A 408 5.85 16.93 10.56
N LYS A 409 4.97 16.79 9.56
CA LYS A 409 3.90 17.74 9.22
C LYS A 409 2.62 17.60 10.07
N ASP A 410 2.46 16.48 10.78
CA ASP A 410 1.27 16.19 11.59
C ASP A 410 1.54 16.44 13.08
N VAL A 411 2.80 16.72 13.47
CA VAL A 411 3.18 17.13 14.83
C VAL A 411 2.45 18.43 15.19
N ILE A 412 1.76 18.42 16.31
CA ILE A 412 0.98 19.55 16.82
C ILE A 412 1.87 20.37 17.75
N ILE A 413 2.06 21.65 17.47
CA ILE A 413 2.94 22.53 18.25
C ILE A 413 2.10 23.41 19.17
N ARG A 414 1.90 22.93 20.40
CA ARG A 414 1.09 23.61 21.40
C ARG A 414 1.99 24.43 22.38
N GLY A 415 1.97 25.73 22.24
CA GLY A 415 2.76 26.60 23.14
C GLY A 415 4.25 26.27 23.14
N GLY A 416 4.80 25.85 21.99
CA GLY A 416 6.21 25.44 21.86
C GLY A 416 6.49 23.99 22.25
N GLN A 417 5.48 23.19 22.65
CA GLN A 417 5.62 21.78 22.97
C GLN A 417 5.11 20.93 21.82
N ASN A 418 5.90 19.96 21.40
CA ASN A 418 5.51 18.98 20.39
C ASN A 418 4.54 17.96 21.00
N ILE A 419 3.38 17.82 20.38
CA ILE A 419 2.40 16.78 20.68
C ILE A 419 2.34 15.87 19.45
N TYR A 420 2.51 14.59 19.69
CA TYR A 420 2.40 13.57 18.64
C TYR A 420 1.00 12.99 18.65
N PRO A 421 0.20 13.16 17.58
CA PRO A 421 -1.14 12.58 17.45
C PRO A 421 -1.23 11.11 17.86
N VAL A 422 -0.22 10.30 17.49
CA VAL A 422 -0.21 8.86 17.79
C VAL A 422 -0.28 8.55 19.28
N ASP A 423 0.33 9.37 20.15
CA ASP A 423 0.29 9.17 21.61
C ASP A 423 -1.16 9.23 22.13
N ILE A 424 -1.94 10.15 21.57
CA ILE A 424 -3.34 10.35 21.96
C ILE A 424 -4.23 9.26 21.33
N GLU A 425 -3.98 8.91 20.06
CA GLU A 425 -4.70 7.88 19.34
C GLU A 425 -4.55 6.51 20.04
N GLU A 426 -3.35 6.16 20.50
CA GLU A 426 -3.08 4.93 21.27
C GLU A 426 -3.91 4.86 22.57
N VAL A 427 -4.02 5.96 23.29
CA VAL A 427 -4.84 6.03 24.50
C VAL A 427 -6.32 5.86 24.16
N LEU A 428 -6.80 6.48 23.09
CA LEU A 428 -8.17 6.33 22.64
C LEU A 428 -8.50 4.89 22.19
N TYR A 429 -7.57 4.20 21.54
CA TYR A 429 -7.75 2.80 21.14
C TYR A 429 -7.79 1.81 22.31
N GLN A 430 -7.38 2.21 23.52
CA GLN A 430 -7.51 1.36 24.72
C GLN A 430 -8.95 1.26 25.22
N VAL A 431 -9.83 2.20 24.81
CA VAL A 431 -11.23 2.21 25.23
C VAL A 431 -12.03 1.22 24.41
N ASP A 432 -12.69 0.27 25.10
CA ASP A 432 -13.58 -0.68 24.43
C ASP A 432 -14.67 0.03 23.64
N GLY A 433 -14.85 -0.37 22.39
CA GLY A 433 -15.80 0.22 21.47
C GLY A 433 -15.24 1.29 20.54
N VAL A 434 -13.99 1.75 20.69
CA VAL A 434 -13.32 2.61 19.71
C VAL A 434 -12.79 1.75 18.56
N ALA A 435 -13.34 1.95 17.35
CA ALA A 435 -12.90 1.29 16.13
C ALA A 435 -11.79 2.09 15.43
N GLU A 436 -11.92 3.41 15.42
CA GLU A 436 -11.01 4.31 14.72
C GLU A 436 -10.77 5.56 15.56
N ALA A 437 -9.53 6.02 15.56
CA ALA A 437 -9.14 7.27 16.18
C ALA A 437 -8.15 8.02 15.29
N ALA A 438 -8.30 9.34 15.23
CA ALA A 438 -7.35 10.24 14.58
C ALA A 438 -7.32 11.58 15.31
N VAL A 439 -6.11 12.14 15.43
CA VAL A 439 -5.92 13.43 16.06
C VAL A 439 -5.27 14.38 15.06
N VAL A 440 -5.75 15.61 15.01
CA VAL A 440 -5.25 16.66 14.13
C VAL A 440 -5.06 17.96 14.88
N ALA A 441 -4.24 18.86 14.35
CA ALA A 441 -4.09 20.20 14.88
C ALA A 441 -5.37 21.01 14.64
N GLY A 442 -5.88 21.62 15.70
CA GLY A 442 -6.83 22.73 15.66
C GLY A 442 -6.10 24.04 15.97
N ARG A 443 -6.65 25.18 15.53
CA ARG A 443 -6.10 26.49 15.83
C ARG A 443 -6.49 26.94 17.24
N ASP A 444 -5.56 27.61 17.92
CA ASP A 444 -5.78 28.27 19.22
C ASP A 444 -5.06 29.62 19.22
N GLU A 445 -5.75 30.68 19.61
CA GLU A 445 -5.22 32.04 19.53
C GLU A 445 -4.00 32.29 20.47
N ILE A 446 -3.91 31.55 21.57
CA ILE A 446 -2.88 31.72 22.58
C ILE A 446 -1.77 30.67 22.44
N LEU A 447 -2.14 29.42 22.18
CA LEU A 447 -1.23 28.28 22.16
C LEU A 447 -0.72 27.94 20.75
N GLY A 448 -1.24 28.58 19.70
CA GLY A 448 -0.98 28.31 18.29
C GLY A 448 -1.77 27.12 17.81
N GLU A 449 -1.43 25.93 18.26
CA GLU A 449 -2.16 24.71 17.93
C GLU A 449 -2.59 23.94 19.18
N VAL A 450 -3.69 23.19 19.04
CA VAL A 450 -4.20 22.26 20.06
C VAL A 450 -4.64 20.96 19.42
N PRO A 451 -4.52 19.80 20.12
CA PRO A 451 -4.99 18.53 19.58
C PRO A 451 -6.53 18.46 19.57
N ILE A 452 -7.09 18.08 18.43
CA ILE A 452 -8.52 17.79 18.25
C ILE A 452 -8.64 16.32 17.87
N ALA A 453 -9.39 15.55 18.64
CA ALA A 453 -9.60 14.13 18.41
C ALA A 453 -10.88 13.88 17.62
N PHE A 454 -10.81 12.87 16.73
CA PHE A 454 -11.95 12.30 16.01
C PHE A 454 -11.94 10.79 16.23
N VAL A 455 -13.09 10.22 16.56
CA VAL A 455 -13.25 8.79 16.80
C VAL A 455 -14.45 8.23 16.07
N ALA A 456 -14.42 6.95 15.73
CA ALA A 456 -15.57 6.21 15.26
C ALA A 456 -15.78 4.95 16.11
N ALA A 457 -17.05 4.63 16.38
CA ALA A 457 -17.42 3.48 17.19
C ALA A 457 -17.35 2.16 16.41
N SER A 458 -17.05 1.07 17.09
CA SER A 458 -17.29 -0.28 16.58
C SER A 458 -18.79 -0.53 16.35
N PRO A 459 -19.18 -1.38 15.39
CA PRO A 459 -20.58 -1.68 15.12
C PRO A 459 -21.35 -2.08 16.38
N GLY A 460 -22.49 -1.41 16.62
CA GLY A 460 -23.33 -1.66 17.78
C GLY A 460 -22.84 -1.09 19.11
N ARG A 461 -21.74 -0.33 19.11
CA ARG A 461 -21.24 0.38 20.29
C ARG A 461 -21.63 1.84 20.27
N ILE A 462 -21.84 2.41 21.44
CA ILE A 462 -22.09 3.85 21.65
C ILE A 462 -20.94 4.39 22.45
N LEU A 463 -20.30 5.44 21.94
CA LEU A 463 -19.23 6.16 22.62
C LEU A 463 -19.76 7.45 23.23
N ASP A 464 -19.14 7.87 24.32
CA ASP A 464 -19.39 9.15 24.97
C ASP A 464 -18.11 10.00 24.96
N SER A 465 -18.20 11.23 24.46
CA SER A 465 -17.05 12.11 24.28
C SER A 465 -16.42 12.55 25.62
N GLU A 466 -17.24 12.78 26.65
CA GLU A 466 -16.72 13.17 27.95
C GLU A 466 -16.02 12.01 28.67
N MET A 467 -16.55 10.80 28.52
CA MET A 467 -15.88 9.59 29.03
C MET A 467 -14.52 9.39 28.34
N LEU A 468 -14.44 9.55 27.02
CA LEU A 468 -13.19 9.42 26.26
C LEU A 468 -12.17 10.52 26.63
N LEU A 469 -12.63 11.77 26.79
CA LEU A 469 -11.78 12.85 27.28
C LEU A 469 -11.32 12.61 28.72
N GLY A 470 -12.19 12.04 29.56
CA GLY A 470 -11.85 11.61 30.93
C GLY A 470 -10.71 10.59 30.90
N HIS A 471 -10.82 9.55 30.06
CA HIS A 471 -9.79 8.55 29.87
C HIS A 471 -8.46 9.17 29.39
N CYS A 472 -8.51 10.10 28.45
CA CYS A 472 -7.32 10.85 28.04
C CYS A 472 -6.70 11.66 29.19
N ARG A 473 -7.50 12.30 30.06
CA ARG A 473 -6.98 13.05 31.22
C ARG A 473 -6.29 12.17 32.24
N GLU A 474 -6.69 10.92 32.39
CA GLU A 474 -6.09 9.95 33.30
C GLU A 474 -4.76 9.38 32.79
N HIS A 475 -4.59 9.26 31.45
CA HIS A 475 -3.48 8.56 30.85
C HIS A 475 -2.46 9.46 30.13
N LEU A 476 -2.80 10.74 29.91
CA LEU A 476 -1.96 11.69 29.18
C LEU A 476 -1.53 12.87 30.05
N ALA A 477 -0.34 13.39 29.77
CA ALA A 477 0.07 14.67 30.32
C ALA A 477 -0.93 15.78 29.89
N ARG A 478 -1.22 16.73 30.80
CA ARG A 478 -2.26 17.75 30.63
C ARG A 478 -2.21 18.49 29.28
N TYR A 479 -1.01 18.77 28.78
CA TYR A 479 -0.83 19.50 27.52
C TYR A 479 -1.19 18.63 26.28
N LYS A 480 -1.17 17.30 26.40
CA LYS A 480 -1.53 16.35 25.34
C LYS A 480 -3.03 16.05 25.27
N VAL A 481 -3.79 16.36 26.32
CA VAL A 481 -5.24 16.09 26.34
C VAL A 481 -5.92 16.87 25.21
N PRO A 482 -6.75 16.23 24.37
CA PRO A 482 -7.48 16.90 23.31
C PRO A 482 -8.34 18.07 23.83
N ALA A 483 -8.32 19.19 23.11
CA ALA A 483 -9.16 20.33 23.40
C ALA A 483 -10.63 20.01 23.13
N SER A 484 -10.91 19.18 22.13
CA SER A 484 -12.23 18.64 21.87
C SER A 484 -12.14 17.24 21.25
N LEU A 485 -13.25 16.49 21.34
CA LEU A 485 -13.37 15.16 20.77
C LEU A 485 -14.71 15.05 20.01
N ASN A 486 -14.61 14.64 18.75
CA ASN A 486 -15.73 14.49 17.83
C ASN A 486 -15.97 13.00 17.52
N ILE A 487 -17.20 12.53 17.70
CA ILE A 487 -17.59 11.17 17.35
C ILE A 487 -18.23 11.23 15.97
N LEU A 488 -17.70 10.46 15.02
CA LEU A 488 -18.19 10.35 13.65
C LEU A 488 -18.69 8.93 13.39
N PRO A 489 -19.67 8.75 12.47
CA PRO A 489 -20.10 7.41 12.06
C PRO A 489 -18.94 6.58 11.47
N GLU A 490 -18.04 7.21 10.73
CA GLU A 490 -16.84 6.66 10.12
C GLU A 490 -15.84 7.80 9.89
N LEU A 491 -14.54 7.54 10.09
CA LEU A 491 -13.50 8.51 9.74
C LEU A 491 -13.25 8.51 8.23
N PRO A 492 -12.96 9.67 7.61
CA PRO A 492 -12.66 9.77 6.19
C PRO A 492 -11.38 8.98 5.88
N LYS A 493 -11.46 8.13 4.87
CA LYS A 493 -10.35 7.27 4.45
C LYS A 493 -9.96 7.52 3.02
N GLY A 494 -8.67 7.38 2.77
CA GLY A 494 -8.15 7.31 1.42
C GLY A 494 -8.40 5.93 0.79
N PRO A 495 -8.08 5.81 -0.49
CA PRO A 495 -8.28 4.57 -1.26
C PRO A 495 -7.52 3.36 -0.73
N THR A 496 -6.48 3.58 0.05
CA THR A 496 -5.66 2.55 0.70
C THR A 496 -6.17 2.16 2.09
N GLY A 497 -7.33 2.68 2.52
CA GLY A 497 -7.89 2.46 3.86
C GLY A 497 -7.23 3.31 4.96
N LYS A 498 -6.27 4.19 4.62
CA LYS A 498 -5.66 5.13 5.58
C LYS A 498 -6.60 6.28 5.89
N ILE A 499 -6.66 6.68 7.16
CA ILE A 499 -7.43 7.85 7.59
C ILE A 499 -6.83 9.12 6.96
N LEU A 500 -7.69 9.94 6.36
CA LEU A 500 -7.34 11.20 5.71
C LEU A 500 -7.39 12.35 6.72
N ARG A 501 -6.30 12.56 7.47
CA ARG A 501 -6.20 13.67 8.45
C ARG A 501 -6.47 15.04 7.83
N ARG A 502 -6.13 15.24 6.55
CA ARG A 502 -6.46 16.48 5.84
C ARG A 502 -7.97 16.73 5.81
N ALA A 503 -8.76 15.74 5.45
CA ALA A 503 -10.22 15.90 5.41
C ALA A 503 -10.82 16.17 6.80
N LEU A 504 -10.16 15.74 7.88
CA LEU A 504 -10.54 16.09 9.25
C LEU A 504 -10.16 17.53 9.59
N ARG A 505 -9.00 18.01 9.15
CA ARG A 505 -8.60 19.44 9.28
C ARG A 505 -9.53 20.37 8.51
N ASP A 506 -9.82 20.01 7.24
CA ASP A 506 -10.73 20.79 6.39
C ASP A 506 -12.14 20.92 7.04
N ARG A 507 -12.59 19.92 7.80
CA ARG A 507 -13.86 20.00 8.58
C ARG A 507 -13.80 21.02 9.71
N LEU A 508 -12.66 21.21 10.38
CA LEU A 508 -12.51 22.20 11.42
C LEU A 508 -12.56 23.62 10.85
N GLU A 509 -11.94 23.82 9.66
CA GLU A 509 -11.94 25.14 9.00
C GLU A 509 -13.31 25.55 8.44
N HIS A 510 -14.24 24.63 8.23
CA HIS A 510 -15.59 24.89 7.73
C HIS A 510 -16.65 24.89 8.84
N ALA A 511 -16.25 24.64 10.09
CA ALA A 511 -17.16 24.64 11.24
C ALA A 511 -17.14 25.99 12.00
N ASP A 512 -16.20 26.88 11.65
CA ASP A 512 -16.12 28.28 12.09
C ASP A 512 -16.80 29.19 11.04
#